data_168060da297f8c73b078d74428eb4938
#
_entry.id   168060da297f8c73b078d74428eb4938
#
_cell.length_a   1.000
_cell.length_b   1.000
_cell.length_c   1.000
_cell.angle_alpha   90.00
_cell.angle_beta   90.00
_cell.angle_gamma   90.00
#
_symmetry.space_group_name_H-M   'P 1'
#
loop_
_entity.id
_entity.type
_entity.pdbx_description
1 polymer ?
#
loop_
_entity_poly.entity_id
_entity_poly.type
_entity_poly.pdbx_seq_one_letter_code
_entity_poly.pdbx_strand_id
1 'polypeptide(L)'
;MSRIELYDTTLRDGSQGEGISFSLEDKLQLTRRLDELGFDYVEGGYPLSNPKDAEYFQRVADLPLKNARVAAFGMTRRRDCAPENDVGMRALLASKAKTITIVGKTWDLHVREVLQVDEAENLAMIGDSIGWLHSQGRELLYDAEHFFDGYHANPDFALKTIQAAERAGARMIVLCDTNGGRLPSEIVAGVEAARRAVSVPLGIHCHNDCDLAVANSLAAVGAGARQVQGTINGLGERCGNADLVSVAANLALKIPGSEILADRGVTRLTELSRFVYELANMNFRASQPFVGGSAFAHKGGMHVHAVNRLARSYEHIDPETVGNERRILVSELSGRSNIVAKTTKFEIQHDRALMERILDAVMREEALGYQFEAAEASFDLLVLKVAGQHQPRFQRVHYRVNVETDQDSLPLTEATVKLRVGERVEHVVAEGDGPVNALDQALRKALLSAYPSLSQMQLVDYRVRVINSSEGYADSSAFLRAWSRALT
;
A
#
# COMPACT_ATOMS: atom_id res chain seq x y z
N MET A 1 -27.82 9.36 8.13
CA MET A 1 -26.53 8.84 7.64
C MET A 1 -25.88 9.95 6.85
N SER A 2 -24.63 10.26 7.09
CA SER A 2 -23.94 11.32 6.36
C SER A 2 -22.87 10.69 5.47
N ARG A 3 -22.89 11.03 4.19
CA ARG A 3 -21.82 10.66 3.26
C ARG A 3 -20.54 11.34 3.70
N ILE A 4 -19.47 10.58 3.75
CA ILE A 4 -18.10 11.05 3.92
C ILE A 4 -17.41 10.90 2.58
N GLU A 5 -16.98 12.01 2.01
CA GLU A 5 -16.27 12.01 0.72
C GLU A 5 -14.82 11.52 0.93
N LEU A 6 -14.38 10.59 0.09
CA LEU A 6 -12.99 10.13 0.02
C LEU A 6 -12.29 10.82 -1.14
N TYR A 7 -11.23 11.56 -0.82
CA TYR A 7 -10.43 12.32 -1.77
C TYR A 7 -9.03 11.68 -1.86
N ASP A 8 -8.75 11.02 -2.97
CA ASP A 8 -7.46 10.38 -3.19
C ASP A 8 -6.44 11.35 -3.79
N THR A 9 -5.29 11.50 -3.14
CA THR A 9 -4.16 12.28 -3.61
C THR A 9 -2.91 11.42 -3.92
N THR A 10 -3.09 10.13 -4.16
CA THR A 10 -1.98 9.20 -4.47
C THR A 10 -1.17 9.67 -5.68
N LEU A 11 -1.83 10.20 -6.71
CA LEU A 11 -1.19 10.65 -7.96
C LEU A 11 -0.45 11.98 -7.84
N ARG A 12 -0.71 12.78 -6.80
CA ARG A 12 -0.03 14.06 -6.54
C ARG A 12 0.86 13.96 -5.31
N ASP A 13 0.27 13.94 -4.10
CA ASP A 13 1.00 13.90 -2.82
C ASP A 13 1.71 12.54 -2.64
N GLY A 14 1.02 11.45 -2.95
CA GLY A 14 1.60 10.11 -2.92
C GLY A 14 2.83 9.97 -3.80
N SER A 15 2.85 10.64 -4.97
CA SER A 15 4.00 10.62 -5.88
C SER A 15 5.22 11.40 -5.38
N GLN A 16 5.08 12.17 -4.29
CA GLN A 16 6.20 12.84 -3.63
C GLN A 16 6.98 11.92 -2.67
N GLY A 17 6.50 10.69 -2.46
CA GLY A 17 7.21 9.68 -1.70
C GLY A 17 8.52 9.27 -2.37
N GLU A 18 9.56 9.00 -1.55
CA GLU A 18 10.87 8.59 -2.05
C GLU A 18 10.76 7.32 -2.90
N GLY A 19 11.34 7.34 -4.09
CA GLY A 19 11.35 6.20 -5.02
C GLY A 19 10.05 5.97 -5.79
N ILE A 20 9.03 6.81 -5.61
CA ILE A 20 7.74 6.67 -6.29
C ILE A 20 7.69 7.52 -7.56
N SER A 21 7.37 6.90 -8.69
CA SER A 21 7.14 7.60 -9.95
C SER A 21 6.06 6.88 -10.76
N PHE A 22 4.96 7.57 -11.00
CA PHE A 22 3.88 7.07 -11.87
C PHE A 22 4.07 7.57 -13.31
N SER A 23 3.95 6.68 -14.28
CA SER A 23 3.81 7.06 -15.68
C SER A 23 2.44 7.71 -15.94
N LEU A 24 2.26 8.30 -17.10
CA LEU A 24 0.94 8.81 -17.50
C LEU A 24 -0.12 7.71 -17.54
N GLU A 25 0.23 6.54 -18.05
CA GLU A 25 -0.70 5.41 -18.13
C GLU A 25 -1.05 4.88 -16.74
N ASP A 26 -0.09 4.80 -15.81
CA ASP A 26 -0.37 4.43 -14.41
C ASP A 26 -1.38 5.38 -13.76
N LYS A 27 -1.21 6.70 -14.00
CA LYS A 27 -2.15 7.70 -13.49
C LYS A 27 -3.58 7.47 -14.04
N LEU A 28 -3.71 7.21 -15.33
CA LEU A 28 -5.02 6.93 -15.95
C LEU A 28 -5.63 5.60 -15.45
N GLN A 29 -4.82 4.56 -15.28
CA GLN A 29 -5.28 3.28 -14.75
C GLN A 29 -5.75 3.39 -13.30
N LEU A 30 -4.98 4.06 -12.44
CA LEU A 30 -5.37 4.26 -11.05
C LEU A 30 -6.65 5.11 -10.94
N THR A 31 -6.78 6.15 -11.77
CA THR A 31 -8.01 6.97 -11.81
C THR A 31 -9.24 6.12 -12.12
N ARG A 32 -9.17 5.24 -13.14
CA ARG A 32 -10.28 4.32 -13.46
C ARG A 32 -10.59 3.38 -12.30
N ARG A 33 -9.56 2.84 -11.66
CA ARG A 33 -9.73 1.90 -10.55
C ARG A 33 -10.39 2.57 -9.34
N LEU A 34 -10.00 3.78 -9.00
CA LEU A 34 -10.60 4.56 -7.91
C LEU A 34 -12.05 4.93 -8.22
N ASP A 35 -12.35 5.32 -9.47
CA ASP A 35 -13.72 5.58 -9.93
C ASP A 35 -14.61 4.33 -9.80
N GLU A 36 -14.12 3.15 -10.23
CA GLU A 36 -14.84 1.88 -10.11
C GLU A 36 -15.17 1.50 -8.66
N LEU A 37 -14.30 1.86 -7.71
CA LEU A 37 -14.54 1.61 -6.28
C LEU A 37 -15.45 2.66 -5.64
N GLY A 38 -15.68 3.79 -6.30
CA GLY A 38 -16.57 4.84 -5.84
C GLY A 38 -15.92 5.90 -4.96
N PHE A 39 -14.62 6.16 -5.17
CA PHE A 39 -13.98 7.35 -4.61
C PHE A 39 -14.64 8.61 -5.18
N ASP A 40 -14.77 9.65 -4.33
CA ASP A 40 -15.46 10.88 -4.72
C ASP A 40 -14.55 11.82 -5.53
N TYR A 41 -13.25 11.83 -5.22
CA TYR A 41 -12.25 12.66 -5.89
C TYR A 41 -10.95 11.92 -6.13
N VAL A 42 -10.30 12.27 -7.25
CA VAL A 42 -8.94 11.88 -7.59
C VAL A 42 -8.15 13.13 -7.95
N GLU A 43 -7.12 13.45 -7.16
CA GLU A 43 -6.23 14.57 -7.42
C GLU A 43 -5.15 14.17 -8.41
N GLY A 44 -5.30 14.63 -9.64
CA GLY A 44 -4.48 14.16 -10.76
C GLY A 44 -3.05 14.71 -10.80
N GLY A 45 -2.78 15.83 -10.12
CA GLY A 45 -1.48 16.47 -10.10
C GLY A 45 -1.57 17.99 -10.17
N TYR A 46 -0.41 18.64 -10.36
CA TYR A 46 -0.30 20.09 -10.56
C TYR A 46 0.04 20.39 -12.03
N PRO A 47 -0.91 20.94 -12.82
CA PRO A 47 -0.74 21.10 -14.26
C PRO A 47 0.47 21.93 -14.69
N LEU A 48 0.96 22.82 -13.79
CA LEU A 48 2.14 23.65 -14.05
C LEU A 48 3.46 22.92 -13.78
N SER A 49 3.47 21.88 -12.94
CA SER A 49 4.70 21.29 -12.41
C SER A 49 5.54 20.59 -13.48
N ASN A 50 4.90 19.87 -14.39
CA ASN A 50 5.58 19.09 -15.43
C ASN A 50 4.65 18.77 -16.61
N PRO A 51 5.22 18.45 -17.81
CA PRO A 51 4.42 18.12 -19.00
C PRO A 51 3.50 16.90 -18.81
N LYS A 52 3.92 15.89 -18.05
CA LYS A 52 3.14 14.68 -17.79
C LYS A 52 1.83 15.02 -17.07
N ASP A 53 1.88 15.89 -16.05
CA ASP A 53 0.68 16.30 -15.33
C ASP A 53 -0.24 17.14 -16.24
N ALA A 54 0.31 18.02 -17.06
CA ALA A 54 -0.48 18.76 -18.05
C ALA A 54 -1.18 17.81 -19.04
N GLU A 55 -0.48 16.80 -19.56
CA GLU A 55 -1.03 15.80 -20.47
C GLU A 55 -2.08 14.91 -19.79
N TYR A 56 -1.87 14.54 -18.54
CA TYR A 56 -2.86 13.77 -17.77
C TYR A 56 -4.25 14.41 -17.80
N PHE A 57 -4.34 15.72 -17.56
CA PHE A 57 -5.63 16.43 -17.57
C PHE A 57 -6.29 16.46 -18.95
N GLN A 58 -5.51 16.42 -20.04
CA GLN A 58 -6.07 16.30 -21.38
C GLN A 58 -6.65 14.90 -21.62
N ARG A 59 -5.92 13.84 -21.19
CA ARG A 59 -6.28 12.45 -21.42
C ARG A 59 -7.41 11.97 -20.50
N VAL A 60 -7.42 12.39 -19.24
CA VAL A 60 -8.42 11.98 -18.26
C VAL A 60 -9.82 12.51 -18.55
N ALA A 61 -9.92 13.63 -19.29
CA ALA A 61 -11.19 14.23 -19.71
C ALA A 61 -12.02 13.29 -20.60
N ASP A 62 -11.38 12.36 -21.30
CA ASP A 62 -12.02 11.39 -22.19
C ASP A 62 -12.43 10.11 -21.46
N LEU A 63 -12.10 9.95 -20.17
CA LEU A 63 -12.48 8.78 -19.40
C LEU A 63 -13.96 8.84 -18.98
N PRO A 64 -14.71 7.75 -19.17
CA PRO A 64 -16.12 7.71 -18.79
C PRO A 64 -16.29 7.44 -17.27
N LEU A 65 -15.78 8.37 -16.44
CA LEU A 65 -15.86 8.28 -14.99
C LEU A 65 -17.32 8.44 -14.52
N LYS A 66 -17.71 7.64 -13.54
CA LYS A 66 -19.11 7.60 -13.01
C LYS A 66 -19.22 8.19 -11.61
N ASN A 67 -18.20 8.02 -10.79
CA ASN A 67 -18.20 8.38 -9.38
C ASN A 67 -17.19 9.49 -9.07
N ALA A 68 -15.95 9.34 -9.55
CA ALA A 68 -14.86 10.21 -9.19
C ALA A 68 -14.86 11.52 -9.99
N ARG A 69 -14.65 12.63 -9.30
CA ARG A 69 -14.32 13.93 -9.87
C ARG A 69 -12.81 14.09 -9.89
N VAL A 70 -12.26 14.45 -11.05
CA VAL A 70 -10.82 14.72 -11.13
C VAL A 70 -10.56 16.16 -10.71
N ALA A 71 -9.67 16.32 -9.71
CA ALA A 71 -9.24 17.61 -9.19
C ALA A 71 -7.83 17.97 -9.68
N ALA A 72 -7.65 19.24 -10.09
CA ALA A 72 -6.34 19.81 -10.33
C ALA A 72 -5.88 20.56 -9.08
N PHE A 73 -4.64 20.29 -8.66
CA PHE A 73 -4.03 20.95 -7.51
C PHE A 73 -3.22 22.17 -7.94
N GLY A 74 -3.23 23.24 -7.14
CA GLY A 74 -2.40 24.41 -7.33
C GLY A 74 -2.31 25.29 -6.11
N MET A 75 -1.44 26.29 -6.19
CA MET A 75 -1.21 27.27 -5.12
C MET A 75 -2.04 28.54 -5.36
N THR A 76 -2.17 29.39 -4.35
CA THR A 76 -2.67 30.76 -4.53
C THR A 76 -1.81 31.54 -5.55
N ARG A 77 -2.39 32.60 -6.10
CA ARG A 77 -1.61 33.54 -6.94
C ARG A 77 -0.34 34.01 -6.27
N ARG A 78 0.63 34.41 -7.01
CA ARG A 78 1.84 35.06 -6.48
C ARG A 78 1.52 36.47 -5.95
N ARG A 79 2.32 36.93 -4.99
CA ARG A 79 2.27 38.31 -4.53
C ARG A 79 2.40 39.28 -5.71
N ASP A 80 1.79 40.43 -5.62
CA ASP A 80 1.82 41.51 -6.63
C ASP A 80 1.39 41.09 -8.05
N CYS A 81 0.62 39.99 -8.18
CA CYS A 81 0.18 39.47 -9.46
C CYS A 81 -1.34 39.23 -9.45
N ALA A 82 -2.06 39.85 -10.38
CA ALA A 82 -3.49 39.56 -10.53
C ALA A 82 -3.70 38.10 -11.00
N PRO A 83 -4.77 37.41 -10.56
CA PRO A 83 -4.99 35.99 -10.86
C PRO A 83 -4.97 35.66 -12.35
N GLU A 84 -5.57 36.51 -13.19
CA GLU A 84 -5.61 36.35 -14.66
C GLU A 84 -4.23 36.41 -15.33
N ASN A 85 -3.25 37.02 -14.66
CA ASN A 85 -1.88 37.14 -15.15
C ASN A 85 -0.95 36.09 -14.51
N ASP A 86 -1.41 35.39 -13.47
CA ASP A 86 -0.62 34.37 -12.79
C ASP A 86 -0.55 33.08 -13.63
N VAL A 87 0.67 32.57 -13.83
CA VAL A 87 0.88 31.37 -14.67
C VAL A 87 0.28 30.13 -14.06
N GLY A 88 0.26 30.00 -12.70
CA GLY A 88 -0.35 28.88 -12.00
C GLY A 88 -1.87 28.88 -12.16
N MET A 89 -2.49 30.04 -11.97
CA MET A 89 -3.92 30.22 -12.16
C MET A 89 -4.36 29.88 -13.58
N ARG A 90 -3.59 30.35 -14.58
CA ARG A 90 -3.86 30.04 -15.99
C ARG A 90 -3.68 28.56 -16.32
N ALA A 91 -2.66 27.91 -15.75
CA ALA A 91 -2.44 26.48 -15.93
C ALA A 91 -3.59 25.64 -15.32
N LEU A 92 -4.09 26.04 -14.16
CA LEU A 92 -5.26 25.42 -13.53
C LEU A 92 -6.51 25.55 -14.42
N LEU A 93 -6.76 26.74 -14.97
CA LEU A 93 -7.89 26.96 -15.88
C LEU A 93 -7.74 26.15 -17.17
N ALA A 94 -6.51 26.08 -17.75
CA ALA A 94 -6.19 25.35 -18.96
C ALA A 94 -6.28 23.83 -18.80
N SER A 95 -6.16 23.30 -17.60
CA SER A 95 -6.34 21.87 -17.30
C SER A 95 -7.75 21.36 -17.63
N LYS A 96 -8.74 22.26 -17.70
CA LYS A 96 -10.18 21.97 -17.87
C LYS A 96 -10.79 21.13 -16.76
N ALA A 97 -10.05 20.81 -15.68
CA ALA A 97 -10.60 20.15 -14.52
C ALA A 97 -11.79 20.97 -13.96
N LYS A 98 -12.90 20.29 -13.71
CA LYS A 98 -14.09 20.93 -13.13
C LYS A 98 -13.87 21.32 -11.68
N THR A 99 -13.10 20.52 -10.95
CA THR A 99 -12.73 20.73 -9.55
C THR A 99 -11.27 21.16 -9.48
N ILE A 100 -11.00 22.19 -8.68
CA ILE A 100 -9.66 22.69 -8.41
C ILE A 100 -9.46 22.78 -6.90
N THR A 101 -8.37 22.24 -6.42
CA THR A 101 -7.92 22.36 -5.03
C THR A 101 -6.83 23.42 -4.98
N ILE A 102 -7.05 24.48 -4.21
CA ILE A 102 -6.08 25.55 -3.97
C ILE A 102 -5.50 25.42 -2.58
N VAL A 103 -4.18 25.25 -2.49
CA VAL A 103 -3.46 25.31 -1.23
C VAL A 103 -3.05 26.74 -0.90
N GLY A 104 -3.33 27.16 0.32
CA GLY A 104 -2.91 28.48 0.83
C GLY A 104 -2.37 28.42 2.26
N LYS A 105 -1.48 29.34 2.58
CA LYS A 105 -0.81 29.35 3.88
C LYS A 105 -1.75 29.85 5.00
N THR A 106 -1.82 29.10 6.08
CA THR A 106 -2.66 29.41 7.26
C THR A 106 -1.84 29.62 8.52
N TRP A 107 -0.54 29.39 8.46
CA TRP A 107 0.39 29.64 9.56
C TRP A 107 1.14 30.95 9.30
N ASP A 108 1.03 31.92 10.23
CA ASP A 108 1.65 33.23 10.14
C ASP A 108 3.19 33.17 10.02
N LEU A 109 3.83 32.13 10.59
CA LEU A 109 5.25 31.88 10.37
C LEU A 109 5.56 31.68 8.87
N HIS A 110 4.78 30.84 8.17
CA HIS A 110 4.98 30.61 6.75
C HIS A 110 4.66 31.83 5.89
N VAL A 111 3.69 32.65 6.31
CA VAL A 111 3.36 33.90 5.61
C VAL A 111 4.54 34.87 5.67
N ARG A 112 5.13 35.07 6.84
CA ARG A 112 6.26 35.99 7.02
C ARG A 112 7.57 35.49 6.46
N GLU A 113 7.93 34.23 6.77
CA GLU A 113 9.26 33.69 6.49
C GLU A 113 9.39 33.03 5.10
N VAL A 114 8.30 32.39 4.62
CA VAL A 114 8.32 31.64 3.35
C VAL A 114 7.74 32.48 2.21
N LEU A 115 6.52 33.02 2.37
CA LEU A 115 5.92 33.86 1.34
C LEU A 115 6.51 35.29 1.32
N GLN A 116 7.02 35.76 2.46
CA GLN A 116 7.56 37.10 2.67
C GLN A 116 6.53 38.18 2.30
N VAL A 117 5.31 38.01 2.80
CA VAL A 117 4.20 38.98 2.69
C VAL A 117 3.60 39.23 4.06
N ASP A 118 2.76 40.24 4.18
CA ASP A 118 1.96 40.45 5.37
C ASP A 118 0.67 39.62 5.38
N GLU A 119 -0.03 39.59 6.50
CA GLU A 119 -1.26 38.84 6.67
C GLU A 119 -2.36 39.34 5.71
N ALA A 120 -2.44 40.62 5.42
CA ALA A 120 -3.46 41.19 4.55
C ALA A 120 -3.28 40.72 3.11
N GLU A 121 -2.02 40.74 2.61
CA GLU A 121 -1.73 40.24 1.28
C GLU A 121 -1.97 38.72 1.18
N ASN A 122 -1.62 37.94 2.21
CA ASN A 122 -1.93 36.51 2.18
C ASN A 122 -3.45 36.23 2.11
N LEU A 123 -4.24 36.99 2.88
CA LEU A 123 -5.72 36.88 2.80
C LEU A 123 -6.25 37.31 1.42
N ALA A 124 -5.65 38.33 0.81
CA ALA A 124 -5.99 38.75 -0.54
C ALA A 124 -5.60 37.66 -1.58
N MET A 125 -4.40 37.08 -1.46
CA MET A 125 -3.96 35.97 -2.33
C MET A 125 -4.94 34.80 -2.30
N ILE A 126 -5.43 34.40 -1.12
CA ILE A 126 -6.44 33.35 -0.95
C ILE A 126 -7.75 33.76 -1.63
N GLY A 127 -8.28 34.95 -1.28
CA GLY A 127 -9.56 35.43 -1.76
C GLY A 127 -9.59 35.63 -3.29
N ASP A 128 -8.55 36.26 -3.83
CA ASP A 128 -8.46 36.56 -5.26
C ASP A 128 -8.34 35.28 -6.10
N SER A 129 -7.52 34.30 -5.64
CA SER A 129 -7.34 33.04 -6.36
C SER A 129 -8.62 32.22 -6.44
N ILE A 130 -9.28 32.04 -5.30
CA ILE A 130 -10.53 31.27 -5.25
C ILE A 130 -11.63 32.02 -5.98
N GLY A 131 -11.81 33.32 -5.74
CA GLY A 131 -12.83 34.13 -6.36
C GLY A 131 -12.71 34.17 -7.88
N TRP A 132 -11.48 34.32 -8.39
CA TRP A 132 -11.26 34.33 -9.84
C TRP A 132 -11.61 32.98 -10.49
N LEU A 133 -11.08 31.85 -9.96
CA LEU A 133 -11.39 30.52 -10.49
C LEU A 133 -12.88 30.17 -10.35
N HIS A 134 -13.51 30.59 -9.25
CA HIS A 134 -14.96 30.43 -9.03
C HIS A 134 -15.74 31.19 -10.13
N SER A 135 -15.34 32.43 -10.46
CA SER A 135 -15.94 33.22 -11.54
C SER A 135 -15.81 32.58 -12.91
N GLN A 136 -14.79 31.69 -13.09
CA GLN A 136 -14.61 30.88 -14.29
C GLN A 136 -15.43 29.57 -14.27
N GLY A 137 -16.35 29.41 -13.32
CA GLY A 137 -17.24 28.25 -13.21
C GLY A 137 -16.58 26.98 -12.67
N ARG A 138 -15.48 27.09 -11.90
CA ARG A 138 -14.83 25.95 -11.27
C ARG A 138 -15.39 25.68 -9.87
N GLU A 139 -15.47 24.41 -9.51
CA GLU A 139 -15.70 23.98 -8.11
C GLU A 139 -14.36 24.09 -7.35
N LEU A 140 -14.36 24.80 -6.23
CA LEU A 140 -13.15 25.09 -5.47
C LEU A 140 -13.13 24.38 -4.13
N LEU A 141 -12.05 23.66 -3.86
CA LEU A 141 -11.67 23.18 -2.52
C LEU A 141 -10.47 24.02 -2.07
N TYR A 142 -10.41 24.33 -0.78
CA TYR A 142 -9.32 25.06 -0.19
C TYR A 142 -8.60 24.22 0.85
N ASP A 143 -7.35 23.87 0.56
CA ASP A 143 -6.45 23.19 1.50
C ASP A 143 -5.77 24.25 2.36
N ALA A 144 -6.18 24.31 3.62
CA ALA A 144 -5.64 25.21 4.63
C ALA A 144 -4.32 24.62 5.18
N GLU A 145 -3.23 24.86 4.45
CA GLU A 145 -1.92 24.27 4.73
C GLU A 145 -1.38 24.72 6.10
N HIS A 146 -0.88 23.76 6.90
CA HIS A 146 -0.47 23.97 8.28
C HIS A 146 -1.55 24.58 9.19
N PHE A 147 -2.84 24.28 8.93
CA PHE A 147 -3.92 24.86 9.72
C PHE A 147 -3.74 24.64 11.23
N PHE A 148 -3.42 23.42 11.64
CA PHE A 148 -3.30 23.10 13.07
C PHE A 148 -2.08 23.76 13.72
N ASP A 149 -0.98 23.93 13.00
CA ASP A 149 0.19 24.69 13.49
C ASP A 149 -0.14 26.19 13.61
N GLY A 150 -0.76 26.74 12.57
CA GLY A 150 -1.23 28.10 12.54
C GLY A 150 -2.27 28.40 13.61
N TYR A 151 -3.25 27.52 13.78
CA TYR A 151 -4.28 27.65 14.81
C TYR A 151 -3.70 27.59 16.24
N HIS A 152 -2.71 26.74 16.47
CA HIS A 152 -2.02 26.69 17.76
C HIS A 152 -1.22 27.97 18.03
N ALA A 153 -0.54 28.53 17.03
CA ALA A 153 0.32 29.72 17.18
C ALA A 153 -0.47 31.00 17.15
N ASN A 154 -1.43 31.17 16.24
CA ASN A 154 -2.24 32.37 16.03
C ASN A 154 -3.66 31.98 15.57
N PRO A 155 -4.56 31.62 16.51
CA PRO A 155 -5.91 31.19 16.21
C PRO A 155 -6.70 32.15 15.33
N ASP A 156 -6.61 33.44 15.64
CA ASP A 156 -7.39 34.49 14.95
C ASP A 156 -6.99 34.59 13.49
N PHE A 157 -5.71 34.51 13.16
CA PHE A 157 -5.25 34.56 11.79
C PHE A 157 -5.60 33.29 11.04
N ALA A 158 -5.37 32.10 11.62
CA ALA A 158 -5.72 30.83 10.98
C ALA A 158 -7.22 30.76 10.64
N LEU A 159 -8.10 31.24 11.53
CA LEU A 159 -9.53 31.29 11.24
C LEU A 159 -9.90 32.32 10.15
N LYS A 160 -9.20 33.48 10.09
CA LYS A 160 -9.40 34.46 9.01
C LYS A 160 -9.08 33.89 7.64
N THR A 161 -8.05 33.02 7.51
CA THR A 161 -7.68 32.43 6.22
C THR A 161 -8.80 31.54 5.67
N ILE A 162 -9.39 30.67 6.49
CA ILE A 162 -10.51 29.80 6.07
C ILE A 162 -11.78 30.62 5.78
N GLN A 163 -12.03 31.68 6.53
CA GLN A 163 -13.14 32.60 6.25
C GLN A 163 -12.93 33.38 4.93
N ALA A 164 -11.70 33.74 4.59
CA ALA A 164 -11.39 34.37 3.31
C ALA A 164 -11.68 33.42 2.15
N ALA A 165 -11.32 32.14 2.27
CA ALA A 165 -11.62 31.11 1.28
C ALA A 165 -13.14 30.88 1.11
N GLU A 166 -13.89 30.80 2.22
CA GLU A 166 -15.35 30.66 2.19
C GLU A 166 -16.02 31.83 1.46
N ARG A 167 -15.65 33.07 1.86
CA ARG A 167 -16.22 34.29 1.23
C ARG A 167 -15.93 34.38 -0.26
N ALA A 168 -14.83 33.82 -0.69
CA ALA A 168 -14.42 33.78 -2.11
C ALA A 168 -15.10 32.67 -2.92
N GLY A 169 -15.86 31.76 -2.27
CA GLY A 169 -16.64 30.72 -2.94
C GLY A 169 -16.06 29.32 -2.88
N ALA A 170 -15.17 29.02 -1.92
CA ALA A 170 -14.76 27.65 -1.69
C ALA A 170 -15.96 26.81 -1.23
N ARG A 171 -16.19 25.68 -1.92
CA ARG A 171 -17.24 24.72 -1.57
C ARG A 171 -16.92 23.94 -0.30
N MET A 172 -15.64 23.68 -0.07
CA MET A 172 -15.14 22.91 1.05
C MET A 172 -13.80 23.47 1.51
N ILE A 173 -13.55 23.42 2.80
CA ILE A 173 -12.30 23.80 3.42
C ILE A 173 -11.71 22.57 4.06
N VAL A 174 -10.48 22.22 3.68
CA VAL A 174 -9.75 21.06 4.18
C VAL A 174 -8.68 21.55 5.16
N LEU A 175 -8.76 21.10 6.39
CA LEU A 175 -7.80 21.44 7.44
C LEU A 175 -6.61 20.50 7.36
N CYS A 176 -5.39 21.04 7.18
CA CYS A 176 -4.21 20.22 6.97
C CYS A 176 -3.33 20.13 8.22
N ASP A 177 -3.08 18.92 8.69
CA ASP A 177 -1.96 18.59 9.61
C ASP A 177 -0.73 18.27 8.76
N THR A 178 -0.14 19.32 8.17
CA THR A 178 0.94 19.21 7.18
C THR A 178 2.23 18.68 7.79
N ASN A 179 2.51 18.98 9.06
CA ASN A 179 3.64 18.43 9.79
C ASN A 179 3.38 17.00 10.34
N GLY A 180 2.14 16.52 10.32
CA GLY A 180 1.77 15.21 10.85
C GLY A 180 2.03 15.07 12.36
N GLY A 181 2.05 16.17 13.09
CA GLY A 181 2.51 16.23 14.47
C GLY A 181 1.40 16.38 15.52
N ARG A 182 0.13 16.41 15.13
CA ARG A 182 -0.98 16.68 16.05
C ARG A 182 -1.57 15.43 16.68
N LEU A 183 -1.97 15.56 17.93
CA LEU A 183 -2.71 14.52 18.63
C LEU A 183 -4.21 14.57 18.25
N PRO A 184 -4.96 13.45 18.35
CA PRO A 184 -6.37 13.43 18.01
C PRO A 184 -7.22 14.47 18.74
N SER A 185 -6.90 14.79 19.99
CA SER A 185 -7.60 15.82 20.77
C SER A 185 -7.41 17.24 20.22
N GLU A 186 -6.21 17.54 19.69
CA GLU A 186 -5.92 18.82 19.05
C GLU A 186 -6.63 18.95 17.71
N ILE A 187 -6.71 17.86 16.95
CA ILE A 187 -7.50 17.76 15.71
C ILE A 187 -8.97 18.06 15.99
N VAL A 188 -9.56 17.40 16.99
CA VAL A 188 -10.95 17.64 17.39
C VAL A 188 -11.17 19.11 17.72
N ALA A 189 -10.32 19.69 18.57
CA ALA A 189 -10.45 21.10 18.97
C ALA A 189 -10.36 22.07 17.77
N GLY A 190 -9.43 21.83 16.84
CA GLY A 190 -9.26 22.64 15.62
C GLY A 190 -10.47 22.53 14.68
N VAL A 191 -10.97 21.31 14.44
CA VAL A 191 -12.17 21.09 13.63
C VAL A 191 -13.40 21.76 14.23
N GLU A 192 -13.62 21.65 15.53
CA GLU A 192 -14.72 22.30 16.21
C GLU A 192 -14.62 23.84 16.14
N ALA A 193 -13.41 24.40 16.25
CA ALA A 193 -13.20 25.83 16.10
C ALA A 193 -13.50 26.29 14.65
N ALA A 194 -12.99 25.56 13.64
CA ALA A 194 -13.25 25.86 12.25
C ALA A 194 -14.76 25.77 11.93
N ARG A 195 -15.48 24.76 12.45
CA ARG A 195 -16.94 24.62 12.29
C ARG A 195 -17.75 25.78 12.86
N ARG A 196 -17.24 26.47 13.88
CA ARG A 196 -17.87 27.68 14.41
C ARG A 196 -17.55 28.91 13.56
N ALA A 197 -16.46 28.90 12.81
CA ALA A 197 -15.96 30.03 12.03
C ALA A 197 -16.48 30.09 10.60
N VAL A 198 -16.85 28.92 10.00
CA VAL A 198 -17.34 28.82 8.63
C VAL A 198 -18.58 27.92 8.56
N SER A 199 -19.38 28.08 7.49
CA SER A 199 -20.63 27.34 7.25
C SER A 199 -20.48 26.23 6.20
N VAL A 200 -19.46 26.31 5.34
CA VAL A 200 -19.18 25.28 4.32
C VAL A 200 -18.68 24.01 4.98
N PRO A 201 -18.87 22.83 4.35
CA PRO A 201 -18.35 21.57 4.84
C PRO A 201 -16.83 21.61 5.06
N LEU A 202 -16.36 20.88 6.07
CA LEU A 202 -14.92 20.73 6.35
C LEU A 202 -14.42 19.37 5.90
N GLY A 203 -13.19 19.34 5.39
CA GLY A 203 -12.38 18.15 5.16
C GLY A 203 -11.18 18.11 6.12
N ILE A 204 -10.46 17.00 6.04
CA ILE A 204 -9.23 16.76 6.80
C ILE A 204 -8.16 16.14 5.90
N HIS A 205 -6.92 16.62 6.03
CA HIS A 205 -5.73 16.07 5.39
C HIS A 205 -4.63 15.93 6.43
N CYS A 206 -4.17 14.70 6.70
CA CYS A 206 -3.16 14.44 7.72
C CYS A 206 -1.95 13.72 7.14
N HIS A 207 -0.75 14.24 7.42
CA HIS A 207 0.50 13.49 7.27
C HIS A 207 0.73 12.56 8.47
N ASN A 208 1.62 11.56 8.29
CA ASN A 208 1.74 10.42 9.21
C ASN A 208 3.03 10.43 10.06
N ASP A 209 3.64 11.58 10.28
CA ASP A 209 4.95 11.70 10.93
C ASP A 209 4.95 11.19 12.39
N CYS A 210 3.82 11.30 13.08
CA CYS A 210 3.63 10.72 14.42
C CYS A 210 2.88 9.36 14.40
N ASP A 211 2.69 8.73 13.23
CA ASP A 211 1.92 7.49 13.05
C ASP A 211 0.44 7.60 13.49
N LEU A 212 -0.12 8.82 13.42
CA LEU A 212 -1.49 9.12 13.86
C LEU A 212 -2.43 9.56 12.73
N ALA A 213 -1.99 9.61 11.49
CA ALA A 213 -2.79 10.20 10.40
C ALA A 213 -4.17 9.56 10.23
N VAL A 214 -4.28 8.24 10.31
CA VAL A 214 -5.57 7.53 10.25
C VAL A 214 -6.43 7.88 11.47
N ALA A 215 -5.87 7.85 12.68
CA ALA A 215 -6.58 8.18 13.91
C ALA A 215 -7.08 9.64 13.90
N ASN A 216 -6.23 10.56 13.46
CA ASN A 216 -6.54 11.97 13.31
C ASN A 216 -7.67 12.21 12.29
N SER A 217 -7.63 11.53 11.15
CA SER A 217 -8.68 11.61 10.13
C SER A 217 -10.03 11.12 10.67
N LEU A 218 -10.06 10.00 11.39
CA LEU A 218 -11.27 9.48 12.01
C LEU A 218 -11.80 10.38 13.13
N ALA A 219 -10.89 10.97 13.94
CA ALA A 219 -11.25 11.93 14.97
C ALA A 219 -11.89 13.21 14.37
N ALA A 220 -11.33 13.70 13.25
CA ALA A 220 -11.89 14.84 12.52
C ALA A 220 -13.30 14.53 11.98
N VAL A 221 -13.53 13.33 11.43
CA VAL A 221 -14.88 12.89 10.99
C VAL A 221 -15.84 12.86 12.17
N GLY A 222 -15.40 12.32 13.31
CA GLY A 222 -16.17 12.34 14.57
C GLY A 222 -16.53 13.75 15.05
N ALA A 223 -15.63 14.71 14.86
CA ALA A 223 -15.84 16.14 15.16
C ALA A 223 -16.67 16.89 14.10
N GLY A 224 -16.97 16.24 12.97
CA GLY A 224 -17.89 16.78 11.94
C GLY A 224 -17.29 17.07 10.59
N ALA A 225 -16.06 16.67 10.29
CA ALA A 225 -15.52 16.68 8.93
C ALA A 225 -16.35 15.76 8.01
N ARG A 226 -16.44 16.14 6.74
CA ARG A 226 -17.24 15.45 5.71
C ARG A 226 -16.43 14.94 4.53
N GLN A 227 -15.13 15.22 4.51
CA GLN A 227 -14.20 14.69 3.52
C GLN A 227 -12.91 14.27 4.24
N VAL A 228 -12.31 13.17 3.77
CA VAL A 228 -10.97 12.75 4.16
C VAL A 228 -10.10 12.70 2.93
N GLN A 229 -9.02 13.48 2.93
CA GLN A 229 -7.95 13.39 1.96
C GLN A 229 -6.85 12.46 2.47
N GLY A 230 -6.23 11.73 1.55
CA GLY A 230 -5.12 10.84 1.85
C GLY A 230 -4.68 10.08 0.62
N THR A 231 -3.89 9.04 0.81
CA THR A 231 -3.34 8.24 -0.28
C THR A 231 -3.60 6.75 -0.07
N ILE A 232 -3.68 6.00 -1.13
CA ILE A 232 -3.71 4.54 -1.00
C ILE A 232 -2.37 4.07 -0.44
N ASN A 233 -2.45 3.20 0.56
CA ASN A 233 -1.30 2.66 1.31
C ASN A 233 -0.52 3.70 2.13
N GLY A 234 -1.05 4.90 2.30
CA GLY A 234 -0.39 5.97 3.05
C GLY A 234 0.86 6.52 2.35
N LEU A 235 0.95 6.41 1.02
CA LEU A 235 2.09 6.91 0.25
C LEU A 235 2.24 8.43 0.40
N GLY A 236 3.46 8.94 0.31
CA GLY A 236 3.72 10.39 0.33
C GLY A 236 5.07 10.76 0.89
N GLU A 237 5.29 12.06 0.99
CA GLU A 237 6.54 12.64 1.50
C GLU A 237 6.78 12.25 2.96
N ARG A 238 8.04 12.12 3.38
CA ARG A 238 8.49 11.75 4.73
C ARG A 238 7.89 10.40 5.18
N CYS A 239 6.96 10.41 6.17
CA CYS A 239 6.27 9.22 6.69
C CYS A 239 4.94 8.93 5.98
N GLY A 240 4.61 9.70 4.93
CA GLY A 240 3.42 9.53 4.11
C GLY A 240 2.19 10.26 4.63
N ASN A 241 1.04 9.90 4.09
CA ASN A 241 -0.28 10.47 4.34
C ASN A 241 -1.16 9.51 5.16
N ALA A 242 -2.36 9.94 5.50
CA ALA A 242 -3.40 9.04 5.99
C ALA A 242 -3.65 7.92 4.95
N ASP A 243 -3.50 6.66 5.37
CA ASP A 243 -3.80 5.50 4.52
C ASP A 243 -5.31 5.38 4.29
N LEU A 244 -5.76 5.73 3.09
CA LEU A 244 -7.19 5.69 2.72
C LEU A 244 -7.77 4.28 2.74
N VAL A 245 -6.96 3.23 2.61
CA VAL A 245 -7.41 1.85 2.78
C VAL A 245 -7.89 1.64 4.22
N SER A 246 -7.06 2.03 5.18
CA SER A 246 -7.38 1.95 6.61
C SER A 246 -8.51 2.90 7.00
N VAL A 247 -8.53 4.12 6.46
CA VAL A 247 -9.61 5.10 6.69
C VAL A 247 -10.94 4.55 6.19
N ALA A 248 -11.00 4.10 4.93
CA ALA A 248 -12.23 3.56 4.34
C ALA A 248 -12.75 2.33 5.10
N ALA A 249 -11.86 1.38 5.43
CA ALA A 249 -12.25 0.19 6.19
C ALA A 249 -12.83 0.56 7.57
N ASN A 250 -12.22 1.51 8.29
CA ASN A 250 -12.73 1.96 9.59
C ASN A 250 -14.07 2.70 9.46
N LEU A 251 -14.21 3.61 8.50
CA LEU A 251 -15.46 4.33 8.28
C LEU A 251 -16.60 3.36 7.97
N ALA A 252 -16.39 2.42 7.04
CA ALA A 252 -17.43 1.47 6.63
C ALA A 252 -17.80 0.46 7.71
N LEU A 253 -16.80 -0.07 8.45
CA LEU A 253 -16.99 -1.25 9.28
C LEU A 253 -17.07 -0.95 10.78
N LYS A 254 -16.61 0.24 11.23
CA LYS A 254 -16.54 0.60 12.64
C LYS A 254 -17.36 1.83 13.03
N ILE A 255 -17.70 2.71 12.07
CA ILE A 255 -18.48 3.92 12.35
C ILE A 255 -19.89 3.77 11.77
N PRO A 256 -20.90 3.50 12.62
CA PRO A 256 -22.26 3.27 12.17
C PRO A 256 -22.82 4.49 11.40
N GLY A 257 -23.43 4.22 10.25
CA GLY A 257 -24.09 5.25 9.45
C GLY A 257 -23.18 6.09 8.58
N SER A 258 -21.88 5.75 8.45
CA SER A 258 -21.01 6.32 7.43
C SER A 258 -21.31 5.68 6.08
N GLU A 259 -21.61 6.53 5.08
CA GLU A 259 -21.69 6.11 3.69
C GLU A 259 -20.43 6.52 2.97
N ILE A 260 -19.71 5.54 2.42
CA ILE A 260 -18.50 5.73 1.63
C ILE A 260 -18.47 4.75 0.47
N LEU A 261 -17.67 5.01 -0.54
CA LEU A 261 -17.47 4.14 -1.70
C LEU A 261 -18.77 3.66 -2.37
N ALA A 262 -18.66 3.07 -3.53
CA ALA A 262 -19.76 2.41 -4.21
C ALA A 262 -20.00 1.00 -3.64
N ASP A 263 -21.10 0.36 -4.04
CA ASP A 263 -21.42 -1.01 -3.68
C ASP A 263 -20.22 -1.95 -3.89
N ARG A 264 -19.87 -2.70 -2.85
CA ARG A 264 -18.71 -3.62 -2.81
C ARG A 264 -17.34 -2.96 -2.93
N GLY A 265 -17.20 -1.64 -2.90
CA GLY A 265 -15.89 -0.97 -2.94
C GLY A 265 -14.99 -1.41 -1.78
N VAL A 266 -15.54 -1.59 -0.58
CA VAL A 266 -14.80 -2.03 0.61
C VAL A 266 -14.23 -3.45 0.44
N THR A 267 -14.96 -4.37 -0.19
CA THR A 267 -14.50 -5.76 -0.42
C THR A 267 -13.36 -5.85 -1.46
N ARG A 268 -13.02 -4.75 -2.11
CA ARG A 268 -11.91 -4.67 -3.09
C ARG A 268 -10.69 -3.89 -2.59
N LEU A 269 -10.67 -3.50 -1.31
CA LEU A 269 -9.57 -2.70 -0.75
C LEU A 269 -8.23 -3.45 -0.79
N THR A 270 -8.22 -4.77 -0.57
CA THR A 270 -7.00 -5.59 -0.69
C THR A 270 -6.46 -5.60 -2.13
N GLU A 271 -7.33 -5.73 -3.12
CA GLU A 271 -6.97 -5.66 -4.53
C GLU A 271 -6.40 -4.29 -4.89
N LEU A 272 -7.06 -3.21 -4.46
CA LEU A 272 -6.60 -1.84 -4.69
C LEU A 272 -5.23 -1.58 -4.08
N SER A 273 -5.03 -1.98 -2.82
CA SER A 273 -3.76 -1.81 -2.11
C SER A 273 -2.60 -2.48 -2.87
N ARG A 274 -2.80 -3.73 -3.30
CA ARG A 274 -1.79 -4.49 -4.08
C ARG A 274 -1.50 -3.82 -5.41
N PHE A 275 -2.54 -3.42 -6.13
CA PHE A 275 -2.42 -2.74 -7.41
C PHE A 275 -1.58 -1.45 -7.30
N VAL A 276 -1.79 -0.65 -6.26
CA VAL A 276 -1.01 0.59 -6.07
C VAL A 276 0.45 0.31 -5.69
N TYR A 277 0.72 -0.73 -4.88
CA TYR A 277 2.11 -1.15 -4.62
C TYR A 277 2.85 -1.57 -5.90
N GLU A 278 2.15 -2.30 -6.80
CA GLU A 278 2.71 -2.70 -8.11
C GLU A 278 3.01 -1.47 -8.98
N LEU A 279 2.06 -0.54 -9.12
CA LEU A 279 2.26 0.70 -9.88
C LEU A 279 3.39 1.56 -9.32
N ALA A 280 3.51 1.62 -7.99
CA ALA A 280 4.57 2.37 -7.31
C ALA A 280 5.93 1.65 -7.31
N ASN A 281 6.01 0.43 -7.87
CA ASN A 281 7.18 -0.45 -7.81
C ASN A 281 7.72 -0.64 -6.38
N MET A 282 6.82 -0.79 -5.42
CA MET A 282 7.13 -0.94 -4.00
C MET A 282 6.84 -2.36 -3.51
N ASN A 283 7.61 -2.79 -2.52
CA ASN A 283 7.34 -4.04 -1.84
C ASN A 283 6.03 -3.96 -1.04
N PHE A 284 5.21 -4.97 -1.17
CA PHE A 284 3.98 -5.13 -0.41
C PHE A 284 4.24 -5.20 1.10
N ARG A 285 3.58 -4.35 1.89
CA ARG A 285 3.70 -4.34 3.35
C ARG A 285 2.82 -5.44 3.96
N ALA A 286 3.42 -6.55 4.35
CA ALA A 286 2.69 -7.69 4.89
C ALA A 286 1.88 -7.37 6.16
N SER A 287 2.37 -6.47 7.02
CA SER A 287 1.71 -6.06 8.27
C SER A 287 0.74 -4.88 8.12
N GLN A 288 0.39 -4.46 6.90
CA GLN A 288 -0.57 -3.36 6.70
C GLN A 288 -1.94 -3.73 7.29
N PRO A 289 -2.55 -2.85 8.09
CA PRO A 289 -3.89 -3.11 8.62
C PRO A 289 -4.91 -3.43 7.52
N PHE A 290 -5.83 -4.32 7.79
CA PHE A 290 -6.92 -4.80 6.93
C PHE A 290 -6.48 -5.59 5.68
N VAL A 291 -5.49 -5.14 4.93
CA VAL A 291 -5.18 -5.65 3.57
C VAL A 291 -3.85 -6.39 3.47
N GLY A 292 -2.97 -6.26 4.46
CA GLY A 292 -1.69 -6.95 4.48
C GLY A 292 -1.84 -8.45 4.61
N GLY A 293 -0.90 -9.21 4.05
CA GLY A 293 -0.92 -10.68 4.12
C GLY A 293 -0.82 -11.26 5.54
N SER A 294 -0.39 -10.45 6.51
CA SER A 294 -0.33 -10.83 7.93
C SER A 294 -1.50 -10.28 8.77
N ALA A 295 -2.39 -9.45 8.19
CA ALA A 295 -3.45 -8.79 8.94
C ALA A 295 -4.40 -9.77 9.65
N PHE A 296 -4.62 -10.95 9.05
CA PHE A 296 -5.46 -12.02 9.59
C PHE A 296 -4.69 -13.35 9.65
N ALA A 297 -3.40 -13.28 9.97
CA ALA A 297 -2.54 -14.45 10.10
C ALA A 297 -2.40 -14.84 11.59
N HIS A 298 -2.73 -16.08 11.90
CA HIS A 298 -2.69 -16.61 13.27
C HIS A 298 -1.58 -17.66 13.40
N LYS A 299 -0.67 -17.46 14.36
CA LYS A 299 0.49 -18.33 14.61
C LYS A 299 0.38 -19.09 15.94
N GLY A 300 -0.01 -18.41 17.01
CA GLY A 300 -0.08 -19.00 18.36
C GLY A 300 -1.15 -20.06 18.49
N GLY A 301 -0.79 -21.23 19.07
CA GLY A 301 -1.69 -22.39 19.17
C GLY A 301 -3.02 -22.11 19.87
N MET A 302 -3.03 -21.29 20.95
CA MET A 302 -4.26 -20.87 21.63
C MET A 302 -5.15 -20.00 20.74
N HIS A 303 -4.55 -19.06 19.98
CA HIS A 303 -5.26 -18.18 19.05
C HIS A 303 -5.93 -19.01 17.95
N VAL A 304 -5.17 -19.92 17.32
CA VAL A 304 -5.68 -20.80 16.26
C VAL A 304 -6.81 -21.70 16.77
N HIS A 305 -6.66 -22.26 17.98
CA HIS A 305 -7.74 -23.05 18.59
C HIS A 305 -9.02 -22.22 18.77
N ALA A 306 -8.91 -21.00 19.27
CA ALA A 306 -10.06 -20.13 19.51
C ALA A 306 -10.70 -19.66 18.18
N VAL A 307 -9.90 -19.24 17.20
CA VAL A 307 -10.37 -18.82 15.87
C VAL A 307 -11.12 -19.93 15.17
N ASN A 308 -10.61 -21.19 15.22
CA ASN A 308 -11.28 -22.35 14.62
C ASN A 308 -12.65 -22.65 15.27
N ARG A 309 -12.84 -22.27 16.55
CA ARG A 309 -14.15 -22.41 17.23
C ARG A 309 -15.06 -21.22 16.97
N LEU A 310 -14.50 -19.99 16.97
CA LEU A 310 -15.23 -18.75 16.83
C LEU A 310 -14.28 -17.66 16.32
N ALA A 311 -14.32 -17.35 15.04
CA ALA A 311 -13.41 -16.40 14.38
C ALA A 311 -13.36 -15.04 15.11
N ARG A 312 -14.52 -14.46 15.44
CA ARG A 312 -14.62 -13.16 16.13
C ARG A 312 -13.96 -13.08 17.50
N SER A 313 -13.46 -14.21 18.04
CA SER A 313 -12.73 -14.21 19.33
C SER A 313 -11.34 -13.55 19.20
N TYR A 314 -10.76 -13.52 18.00
CA TYR A 314 -9.45 -12.92 17.71
C TYR A 314 -9.43 -12.09 16.43
N GLU A 315 -10.54 -11.99 15.72
CA GLU A 315 -10.67 -11.17 14.50
C GLU A 315 -11.72 -10.09 14.75
N HIS A 316 -11.31 -8.85 14.56
CA HIS A 316 -12.17 -7.68 14.78
C HIS A 316 -13.19 -7.45 13.66
N ILE A 317 -12.99 -8.09 12.49
CA ILE A 317 -13.89 -8.17 11.34
C ILE A 317 -13.70 -9.51 10.64
N ASP A 318 -14.61 -9.86 9.74
CA ASP A 318 -14.39 -10.94 8.78
C ASP A 318 -13.42 -10.45 7.68
N PRO A 319 -12.29 -11.16 7.42
CA PRO A 319 -11.33 -10.77 6.38
C PRO A 319 -11.93 -10.53 5.00
N GLU A 320 -12.93 -11.32 4.60
CA GLU A 320 -13.58 -11.21 3.30
C GLU A 320 -14.27 -9.85 3.10
N THR A 321 -14.64 -9.15 4.18
CA THR A 321 -15.26 -7.82 4.10
C THR A 321 -14.35 -6.76 3.49
N VAL A 322 -13.04 -6.99 3.49
CA VAL A 322 -12.02 -6.12 2.85
C VAL A 322 -11.28 -6.83 1.71
N GLY A 323 -11.76 -7.99 1.26
CA GLY A 323 -11.16 -8.80 0.20
C GLY A 323 -9.87 -9.50 0.61
N ASN A 324 -9.65 -9.71 1.91
CA ASN A 324 -8.52 -10.47 2.46
C ASN A 324 -8.96 -11.86 2.88
N GLU A 325 -8.04 -12.67 3.36
CA GLU A 325 -8.28 -14.05 3.80
C GLU A 325 -7.61 -14.35 5.15
N ARG A 326 -8.20 -15.31 5.88
CA ARG A 326 -7.59 -15.85 7.10
C ARG A 326 -6.47 -16.79 6.75
N ARG A 327 -5.35 -16.66 7.48
CA ARG A 327 -4.20 -17.54 7.31
C ARG A 327 -3.79 -18.18 8.64
N ILE A 328 -3.65 -19.49 8.64
CA ILE A 328 -3.08 -20.23 9.78
C ILE A 328 -1.62 -20.50 9.44
N LEU A 329 -0.73 -20.00 10.29
CA LEU A 329 0.70 -20.17 10.14
C LEU A 329 1.19 -21.37 10.94
N VAL A 330 2.21 -22.07 10.43
CA VAL A 330 2.88 -23.17 11.11
C VAL A 330 4.30 -22.76 11.44
N SER A 331 4.72 -22.97 12.69
CA SER A 331 6.06 -22.67 13.17
C SER A 331 6.35 -23.47 14.45
N GLU A 332 7.55 -23.32 15.01
CA GLU A 332 7.95 -23.90 16.29
C GLU A 332 7.00 -23.53 17.45
N LEU A 333 6.35 -22.36 17.37
CA LEU A 333 5.34 -21.91 18.35
C LEU A 333 3.94 -22.45 18.07
N SER A 334 3.79 -23.25 17.02
CA SER A 334 2.50 -23.83 16.63
C SER A 334 2.10 -24.94 17.60
N GLY A 335 0.87 -24.90 18.06
CA GLY A 335 0.27 -26.04 18.76
C GLY A 335 -0.28 -27.07 17.77
N ARG A 336 -0.71 -28.22 18.32
CA ARG A 336 -1.38 -29.27 17.52
C ARG A 336 -2.54 -28.72 16.67
N SER A 337 -3.26 -27.72 17.16
CA SER A 337 -4.38 -27.09 16.43
C SER A 337 -3.97 -26.49 15.08
N ASN A 338 -2.75 -25.92 14.95
CA ASN A 338 -2.23 -25.37 13.70
C ASN A 338 -1.96 -26.50 12.69
N ILE A 339 -1.34 -27.60 13.17
CA ILE A 339 -1.06 -28.77 12.31
C ILE A 339 -2.37 -29.38 11.82
N VAL A 340 -3.34 -29.59 12.72
CA VAL A 340 -4.67 -30.11 12.36
C VAL A 340 -5.33 -29.22 11.31
N ALA A 341 -5.34 -27.90 11.50
CA ALA A 341 -5.95 -26.96 10.54
C ALA A 341 -5.31 -27.04 9.14
N LYS A 342 -3.98 -27.16 9.08
CA LYS A 342 -3.24 -27.24 7.81
C LYS A 342 -3.24 -28.62 7.17
N THR A 343 -3.48 -29.69 7.95
CA THR A 343 -3.44 -31.08 7.46
C THR A 343 -4.82 -31.65 7.11
N THR A 344 -5.90 -30.87 7.26
CA THR A 344 -7.27 -31.28 6.93
C THR A 344 -7.38 -31.80 5.50
N LYS A 345 -6.66 -31.20 4.55
CA LYS A 345 -6.63 -31.61 3.14
C LYS A 345 -6.02 -32.99 2.88
N PHE A 346 -5.31 -33.57 3.88
CA PHE A 346 -4.70 -34.91 3.77
C PHE A 346 -5.52 -35.98 4.49
N GLU A 347 -6.65 -35.63 5.11
CA GLU A 347 -7.54 -36.54 5.87
C GLU A 347 -6.87 -37.28 7.03
N ILE A 348 -5.74 -36.76 7.54
CA ILE A 348 -4.93 -37.37 8.60
C ILE A 348 -5.11 -36.73 9.98
N GLN A 349 -6.01 -35.74 10.10
CA GLN A 349 -6.24 -34.93 11.29
C GLN A 349 -6.67 -35.72 12.53
N HIS A 350 -7.14 -36.96 12.36
CA HIS A 350 -7.60 -37.84 13.45
C HIS A 350 -6.48 -38.67 14.08
N ASP A 351 -5.31 -38.79 13.44
CA ASP A 351 -4.15 -39.50 13.98
C ASP A 351 -3.31 -38.57 14.86
N ARG A 352 -3.55 -38.68 16.17
CA ARG A 352 -2.86 -37.85 17.16
C ARG A 352 -1.33 -38.08 17.19
N ALA A 353 -0.88 -39.33 17.05
CA ALA A 353 0.53 -39.66 17.07
C ALA A 353 1.25 -39.11 15.84
N LEU A 354 0.60 -39.14 14.68
CA LEU A 354 1.11 -38.58 13.46
C LEU A 354 1.21 -37.05 13.57
N MET A 355 0.19 -36.38 14.16
CA MET A 355 0.23 -34.92 14.37
C MET A 355 1.39 -34.50 15.27
N GLU A 356 1.68 -35.23 16.34
CA GLU A 356 2.83 -34.99 17.22
C GLU A 356 4.15 -35.17 16.46
N ARG A 357 4.29 -36.21 15.66
CA ARG A 357 5.48 -36.44 14.82
C ARG A 357 5.68 -35.32 13.79
N ILE A 358 4.61 -34.81 13.17
CA ILE A 358 4.69 -33.68 12.22
C ILE A 358 5.16 -32.43 12.95
N LEU A 359 4.60 -32.12 14.13
CA LEU A 359 5.00 -30.98 14.93
C LEU A 359 6.50 -31.05 15.30
N ASP A 360 6.96 -32.21 15.77
CA ASP A 360 8.37 -32.44 16.10
C ASP A 360 9.29 -32.27 14.86
N ALA A 361 8.80 -32.68 13.68
CA ALA A 361 9.57 -32.48 12.45
C ALA A 361 9.66 -31.00 12.05
N VAL A 362 8.56 -30.25 12.19
CA VAL A 362 8.56 -28.78 11.98
C VAL A 362 9.56 -28.11 12.90
N MET A 363 9.49 -28.41 14.22
CA MET A 363 10.39 -27.81 15.21
C MET A 363 11.86 -28.11 14.91
N ARG A 364 12.20 -29.33 14.48
CA ARG A 364 13.56 -29.69 14.10
C ARG A 364 14.06 -28.94 12.86
N GLU A 365 13.25 -28.84 11.82
CA GLU A 365 13.63 -28.14 10.62
C GLU A 365 13.75 -26.62 10.85
N GLU A 366 12.87 -26.02 11.68
CA GLU A 366 12.97 -24.60 12.03
C GLU A 366 14.19 -24.30 12.90
N ALA A 367 14.57 -25.21 13.80
CA ALA A 367 15.82 -25.10 14.55
C ALA A 367 17.06 -25.10 13.64
N LEU A 368 16.96 -25.69 12.44
CA LEU A 368 17.99 -25.65 11.39
C LEU A 368 17.88 -24.41 10.48
N GLY A 369 16.92 -23.50 10.77
CA GLY A 369 16.75 -22.24 10.05
C GLY A 369 15.71 -22.27 8.92
N TYR A 370 14.99 -23.36 8.71
CA TYR A 370 13.87 -23.39 7.77
C TYR A 370 12.69 -22.57 8.28
N GLN A 371 11.84 -22.10 7.38
CA GLN A 371 10.61 -21.37 7.71
C GLN A 371 9.46 -21.90 6.87
N PHE A 372 8.37 -22.32 7.53
CA PHE A 372 7.19 -22.85 6.86
C PHE A 372 6.06 -21.83 6.72
N GLU A 373 6.17 -20.65 7.33
CA GLU A 373 5.11 -19.63 7.36
C GLU A 373 4.64 -19.20 5.97
N ALA A 374 5.58 -19.04 5.02
CA ALA A 374 5.29 -18.66 3.64
C ALA A 374 5.59 -19.78 2.62
N ALA A 375 5.91 -20.99 3.09
CA ALA A 375 6.36 -22.11 2.28
C ALA A 375 5.37 -23.29 2.39
N GLU A 376 4.12 -23.09 1.96
CA GLU A 376 3.06 -24.10 2.09
C GLU A 376 3.41 -25.43 1.41
N ALA A 377 3.96 -25.37 0.20
CA ALA A 377 4.38 -26.58 -0.52
C ALA A 377 5.48 -27.34 0.22
N SER A 378 6.42 -26.63 0.87
CA SER A 378 7.47 -27.28 1.69
C SER A 378 6.89 -27.93 2.93
N PHE A 379 5.91 -27.30 3.57
CA PHE A 379 5.16 -27.89 4.69
C PHE A 379 4.39 -29.15 4.24
N ASP A 380 3.70 -29.08 3.10
CA ASP A 380 2.98 -30.23 2.53
C ASP A 380 3.90 -31.41 2.26
N LEU A 381 5.06 -31.16 1.68
CA LEU A 381 6.07 -32.18 1.44
C LEU A 381 6.58 -32.78 2.77
N LEU A 382 6.79 -31.96 3.82
CA LEU A 382 7.15 -32.45 5.15
C LEU A 382 6.08 -33.37 5.73
N VAL A 383 4.80 -32.97 5.63
CA VAL A 383 3.66 -33.78 6.06
C VAL A 383 3.64 -35.13 5.35
N LEU A 384 3.73 -35.14 4.01
CA LEU A 384 3.75 -36.35 3.21
C LEU A 384 4.94 -37.27 3.56
N LYS A 385 6.12 -36.70 3.80
CA LYS A 385 7.31 -37.46 4.24
C LYS A 385 7.10 -38.12 5.61
N VAL A 386 6.60 -37.37 6.59
CA VAL A 386 6.34 -37.89 7.95
C VAL A 386 5.21 -38.94 7.96
N ALA A 387 4.22 -38.76 7.09
CA ALA A 387 3.12 -39.70 6.92
C ALA A 387 3.51 -40.97 6.13
N GLY A 388 4.71 -41.01 5.53
CA GLY A 388 5.13 -42.13 4.67
C GLY A 388 4.42 -42.19 3.30
N GLN A 389 3.78 -41.09 2.90
CA GLN A 389 3.02 -40.98 1.64
C GLN A 389 3.80 -40.25 0.53
N HIS A 390 5.01 -39.76 0.85
CA HIS A 390 5.82 -39.06 -0.14
C HIS A 390 6.35 -40.00 -1.18
N GLN A 391 6.10 -39.70 -2.45
CA GLN A 391 6.64 -40.44 -3.61
C GLN A 391 7.62 -39.51 -4.33
N PRO A 392 8.95 -39.80 -4.31
CA PRO A 392 9.93 -39.01 -5.06
C PRO A 392 9.62 -39.04 -6.56
N ARG A 393 9.52 -37.87 -7.17
CA ARG A 393 9.26 -37.73 -8.60
C ARG A 393 10.49 -37.92 -9.45
N PHE A 394 11.66 -37.74 -8.88
CA PHE A 394 12.97 -37.97 -9.46
C PHE A 394 14.00 -38.25 -8.37
N GLN A 395 15.13 -38.83 -8.75
CA GLN A 395 16.27 -39.05 -7.88
C GLN A 395 17.43 -38.21 -8.36
N ARG A 396 17.97 -37.36 -7.46
CA ARG A 396 19.18 -36.59 -7.74
C ARG A 396 20.40 -37.52 -7.72
N VAL A 397 21.19 -37.50 -8.80
CA VAL A 397 22.47 -38.19 -8.88
C VAL A 397 23.59 -37.25 -8.49
N HIS A 398 23.73 -36.14 -9.20
CA HIS A 398 24.62 -35.03 -8.82
C HIS A 398 24.23 -33.74 -9.54
N TYR A 399 24.76 -32.63 -9.05
CA TYR A 399 24.74 -31.35 -9.75
C TYR A 399 26.07 -30.61 -9.53
N ARG A 400 26.36 -29.67 -10.43
CA ARG A 400 27.49 -28.77 -10.37
C ARG A 400 27.06 -27.40 -10.86
N VAL A 401 27.61 -26.35 -10.26
CA VAL A 401 27.47 -24.97 -10.75
C VAL A 401 28.86 -24.38 -10.89
N ASN A 402 29.17 -23.86 -12.07
CA ASN A 402 30.40 -23.14 -12.36
C ASN A 402 30.05 -21.67 -12.62
N VAL A 403 30.82 -20.77 -12.02
CA VAL A 403 30.75 -19.34 -12.30
C VAL A 403 32.08 -18.93 -12.85
N GLU A 404 32.10 -18.46 -14.09
CA GLU A 404 33.34 -18.03 -14.76
C GLU A 404 33.23 -16.51 -15.00
N THR A 405 34.28 -15.78 -14.70
CA THR A 405 34.41 -14.35 -14.94
C THR A 405 35.72 -14.06 -15.63
N ASP A 406 35.68 -13.40 -16.79
CA ASP A 406 36.80 -12.78 -17.43
C ASP A 406 36.85 -11.29 -17.09
N GLN A 407 38.03 -10.65 -17.25
CA GLN A 407 38.26 -9.25 -16.86
C GLN A 407 37.32 -8.25 -17.57
N ASP A 408 36.76 -8.60 -18.73
CA ASP A 408 36.00 -7.73 -19.60
C ASP A 408 34.56 -8.23 -19.93
N SER A 409 34.12 -9.37 -19.31
CA SER A 409 32.80 -9.96 -19.60
C SER A 409 31.89 -10.07 -18.35
N LEU A 410 30.58 -10.09 -18.58
CA LEU A 410 29.64 -10.43 -17.53
C LEU A 410 29.87 -11.86 -17.05
N PRO A 411 29.72 -12.16 -15.73
CA PRO A 411 29.86 -13.51 -15.21
C PRO A 411 28.95 -14.50 -15.96
N LEU A 412 29.55 -15.58 -16.49
CA LEU A 412 28.83 -16.69 -17.05
C LEU A 412 28.58 -17.74 -15.97
N THR A 413 27.34 -18.11 -15.74
CA THR A 413 27.00 -19.18 -14.80
C THR A 413 26.41 -20.37 -15.54
N GLU A 414 27.07 -21.52 -15.41
CA GLU A 414 26.61 -22.79 -15.97
C GLU A 414 26.25 -23.76 -14.85
N ALA A 415 25.13 -24.46 -14.98
CA ALA A 415 24.73 -25.56 -14.11
C ALA A 415 24.63 -26.87 -14.88
N THR A 416 25.30 -27.90 -14.39
CA THR A 416 25.15 -29.29 -14.83
C THR A 416 24.31 -30.06 -13.83
N VAL A 417 23.25 -30.74 -14.29
CA VAL A 417 22.37 -31.55 -13.45
C VAL A 417 22.26 -32.96 -14.01
N LYS A 418 22.43 -33.99 -13.15
CA LYS A 418 22.17 -35.37 -13.47
C LYS A 418 21.11 -35.96 -12.55
N LEU A 419 19.98 -36.35 -13.12
CA LEU A 419 18.80 -36.88 -12.43
C LEU A 419 18.43 -38.27 -12.99
N ARG A 420 17.74 -39.04 -12.14
CA ARG A 420 17.00 -40.22 -12.58
C ARG A 420 15.50 -39.94 -12.49
N VAL A 421 14.79 -40.05 -13.61
CA VAL A 421 13.33 -39.85 -13.70
C VAL A 421 12.72 -41.14 -14.17
N GLY A 422 12.11 -41.92 -13.27
CA GLY A 422 11.76 -43.31 -13.53
C GLY A 422 13.04 -44.13 -13.84
N GLU A 423 13.05 -44.78 -15.00
CA GLU A 423 14.21 -45.54 -15.47
C GLU A 423 15.21 -44.73 -16.29
N ARG A 424 14.88 -43.51 -16.67
CA ARG A 424 15.75 -42.64 -17.49
C ARG A 424 16.71 -41.84 -16.64
N VAL A 425 17.92 -41.72 -17.15
CA VAL A 425 18.92 -40.83 -16.58
C VAL A 425 19.07 -39.62 -17.48
N GLU A 426 18.69 -38.48 -16.98
CA GLU A 426 18.85 -37.19 -17.66
C GLU A 426 20.15 -36.53 -17.17
N HIS A 427 21.00 -36.09 -18.10
CA HIS A 427 22.23 -35.39 -17.82
C HIS A 427 22.31 -34.17 -18.72
N VAL A 428 22.06 -33.01 -18.15
CA VAL A 428 21.85 -31.76 -18.87
C VAL A 428 22.67 -30.63 -18.31
N VAL A 429 22.93 -29.65 -19.18
CA VAL A 429 23.62 -28.40 -18.85
C VAL A 429 22.72 -27.24 -19.27
N ALA A 430 22.72 -26.18 -18.47
CA ALA A 430 22.08 -24.92 -18.80
C ALA A 430 22.87 -23.73 -18.22
N GLU A 431 22.78 -22.62 -18.91
CA GLU A 431 23.32 -21.33 -18.48
C GLU A 431 22.22 -20.48 -17.81
N GLY A 432 22.62 -19.48 -17.03
CA GLY A 432 21.69 -18.55 -16.40
C GLY A 432 22.39 -17.32 -15.83
N ASP A 433 21.60 -16.31 -15.46
CA ASP A 433 22.10 -15.02 -14.92
C ASP A 433 22.77 -15.14 -13.54
N GLY A 434 22.73 -16.34 -12.97
CA GLY A 434 23.35 -16.66 -11.68
C GLY A 434 23.11 -18.11 -11.27
N PRO A 435 23.71 -18.58 -10.15
CA PRO A 435 23.70 -19.98 -9.74
C PRO A 435 22.30 -20.61 -9.63
N VAL A 436 21.34 -19.88 -9.11
CA VAL A 436 19.97 -20.37 -8.91
C VAL A 436 19.22 -20.43 -10.24
N ASN A 437 19.35 -19.41 -11.09
CA ASN A 437 18.73 -19.39 -12.40
C ASN A 437 19.27 -20.50 -13.29
N ALA A 438 20.60 -20.67 -13.35
CA ALA A 438 21.22 -21.75 -14.11
C ALA A 438 20.76 -23.15 -13.66
N LEU A 439 20.65 -23.38 -12.34
CA LEU A 439 20.14 -24.63 -11.78
C LEU A 439 18.66 -24.85 -12.11
N ASP A 440 17.81 -23.82 -12.02
CA ASP A 440 16.41 -23.91 -12.38
C ASP A 440 16.24 -24.26 -13.87
N GLN A 441 17.00 -23.61 -14.76
CA GLN A 441 17.00 -23.90 -16.18
C GLN A 441 17.44 -25.35 -16.48
N ALA A 442 18.49 -25.83 -15.83
CA ALA A 442 18.96 -27.20 -15.99
C ALA A 442 17.93 -28.24 -15.49
N LEU A 443 17.29 -27.98 -14.34
CA LEU A 443 16.23 -28.82 -13.80
C LEU A 443 15.02 -28.86 -14.73
N ARG A 444 14.54 -27.72 -15.19
CA ARG A 444 13.42 -27.66 -16.16
C ARG A 444 13.76 -28.46 -17.40
N LYS A 445 14.95 -28.27 -17.96
CA LYS A 445 15.40 -29.00 -19.13
C LYS A 445 15.40 -30.52 -18.93
N ALA A 446 15.77 -30.98 -17.73
CA ALA A 446 15.77 -32.40 -17.38
C ALA A 446 14.36 -32.99 -17.13
N LEU A 447 13.43 -32.18 -16.62
CA LEU A 447 12.14 -32.66 -16.12
C LEU A 447 10.97 -32.38 -17.03
N LEU A 448 11.05 -31.41 -17.95
CA LEU A 448 9.93 -31.01 -18.83
C LEU A 448 9.33 -32.14 -19.65
N SER A 449 10.15 -33.10 -20.10
CA SER A 449 9.66 -34.27 -20.89
C SER A 449 8.75 -35.17 -20.05
N ALA A 450 9.02 -35.30 -18.75
CA ALA A 450 8.24 -36.13 -17.83
C ALA A 450 7.12 -35.34 -17.15
N TYR A 451 7.30 -34.02 -16.97
CA TYR A 451 6.39 -33.13 -16.25
C TYR A 451 6.14 -31.84 -17.05
N PRO A 452 5.32 -31.87 -18.11
CA PRO A 452 5.10 -30.69 -18.98
C PRO A 452 4.53 -29.46 -18.27
N SER A 453 3.79 -29.66 -17.17
CA SER A 453 3.24 -28.55 -16.36
C SER A 453 4.29 -27.59 -15.78
N LEU A 454 5.55 -28.02 -15.68
CA LEU A 454 6.65 -27.15 -15.25
C LEU A 454 6.87 -25.96 -16.18
N SER A 455 6.42 -26.04 -17.44
CA SER A 455 6.49 -24.90 -18.37
C SER A 455 5.63 -23.70 -17.94
N GLN A 456 4.60 -23.93 -17.13
CA GLN A 456 3.69 -22.91 -16.63
C GLN A 456 4.18 -22.27 -15.30
N MET A 457 5.16 -22.87 -14.65
CA MET A 457 5.72 -22.35 -13.40
C MET A 457 6.65 -21.16 -13.67
N GLN A 458 6.45 -20.08 -12.95
CA GLN A 458 7.31 -18.90 -12.98
C GLN A 458 7.79 -18.57 -11.58
N LEU A 459 9.05 -18.13 -11.44
CA LEU A 459 9.58 -17.60 -10.20
C LEU A 459 9.03 -16.18 -10.01
N VAL A 460 8.22 -15.98 -8.99
CA VAL A 460 7.60 -14.68 -8.68
C VAL A 460 8.30 -13.91 -7.56
N ASP A 461 9.00 -14.60 -6.65
CA ASP A 461 9.79 -13.97 -5.59
C ASP A 461 10.95 -14.88 -5.19
N TYR A 462 12.09 -14.29 -4.87
CA TYR A 462 13.28 -15.01 -4.42
C TYR A 462 14.02 -14.19 -3.35
N ARG A 463 14.22 -14.78 -2.16
CA ARG A 463 14.91 -14.14 -1.05
C ARG A 463 15.98 -15.05 -0.47
N VAL A 464 17.13 -14.46 -0.18
CA VAL A 464 18.24 -15.12 0.49
C VAL A 464 18.54 -14.43 1.81
N ARG A 465 18.75 -15.21 2.86
CA ARG A 465 19.25 -14.69 4.13
C ARG A 465 20.36 -15.60 4.67
N VAL A 466 21.32 -15.00 5.36
CA VAL A 466 22.34 -15.74 6.10
C VAL A 466 21.73 -16.24 7.41
N ILE A 467 21.74 -17.55 7.63
CA ILE A 467 21.17 -18.16 8.84
C ILE A 467 22.22 -18.23 9.96
N ASN A 468 23.49 -18.58 9.64
CA ASN A 468 24.60 -18.73 10.59
C ASN A 468 25.65 -17.64 10.38
N SER A 469 25.41 -16.44 10.87
CA SER A 469 26.36 -15.33 10.76
C SER A 469 27.65 -15.53 11.60
N SER A 470 27.60 -16.41 12.60
CA SER A 470 28.73 -16.71 13.48
C SER A 470 29.81 -17.63 12.85
N GLU A 471 29.46 -18.38 11.80
CA GLU A 471 30.38 -19.30 11.13
C GLU A 471 31.13 -18.68 9.93
N GLY A 472 30.90 -17.39 9.69
CA GLY A 472 31.55 -16.63 8.60
C GLY A 472 31.00 -16.97 7.21
N TYR A 473 31.45 -16.22 6.20
CA TYR A 473 31.03 -16.36 4.79
C TYR A 473 31.52 -17.67 4.10
N ALA A 474 32.20 -18.55 4.83
CA ALA A 474 32.85 -19.72 4.25
C ALA A 474 31.91 -20.93 4.02
N ASP A 475 30.75 -21.01 4.64
CA ASP A 475 29.83 -22.14 4.43
C ASP A 475 28.66 -21.83 3.51
N SER A 476 28.94 -21.70 2.20
CA SER A 476 27.93 -21.74 1.14
C SER A 476 27.16 -23.08 1.06
N SER A 477 27.60 -24.08 1.84
CA SER A 477 26.98 -25.41 1.88
C SER A 477 25.59 -25.41 2.50
N ALA A 478 25.22 -24.40 3.33
CA ALA A 478 23.89 -24.27 3.89
C ALA A 478 22.84 -23.93 2.81
N PHE A 479 23.17 -23.04 1.89
CA PHE A 479 22.34 -22.71 0.73
C PHE A 479 22.14 -23.92 -0.18
N LEU A 480 23.21 -24.64 -0.49
CA LEU A 480 23.17 -25.84 -1.31
C LEU A 480 22.45 -27.00 -0.60
N ARG A 481 22.51 -27.09 0.74
CA ARG A 481 21.77 -28.07 1.54
C ARG A 481 20.26 -27.79 1.54
N ALA A 482 19.85 -26.56 1.66
CA ALA A 482 18.44 -26.17 1.59
C ALA A 482 17.85 -26.56 0.22
N TRP A 483 18.53 -26.21 -0.84
CA TRP A 483 18.14 -26.57 -2.22
C TRP A 483 18.17 -28.07 -2.45
N SER A 484 19.20 -28.73 -1.96
CA SER A 484 19.36 -30.19 -2.03
C SER A 484 18.22 -30.96 -1.36
N ARG A 485 17.70 -30.45 -0.20
CA ARG A 485 16.60 -31.10 0.53
C ARG A 485 15.22 -30.80 -0.06
N ALA A 486 15.06 -29.65 -0.71
CA ALA A 486 13.83 -29.34 -1.43
C ALA A 486 13.63 -30.20 -2.69
N LEU A 487 14.73 -30.75 -3.22
CA LEU A 487 14.75 -31.61 -4.42
C LEU A 487 14.71 -33.11 -4.11
N THR A 488 14.86 -33.52 -2.88
CA THR A 488 14.74 -34.92 -2.42
C THR A 488 13.53 -35.11 -1.53
#